data_6f6c4fcfb4e3ee3d2a25105e09d8e80b
#
_entry.id   6f6c4fcfb4e3ee3d2a25105e09d8e80b
#
_cell.length_a   1.000
_cell.length_b   1.000
_cell.length_c   1.000
_cell.angle_alpha   90.00
_cell.angle_beta   90.00
_cell.angle_gamma   90.00
#
_symmetry.space_group_name_H-M   'P 1'
#
loop_
_entity.id
_entity.type
_entity.pdbx_description
1 polymer ?
#
loop_
_entity_poly.entity_id
_entity_poly.type
_entity_poly.pdbx_seq_one_letter_code
_entity_poly.pdbx_strand_id
1 'polypeptide(L)'
;VVTEAAGSDRAGKITTAAAAVVLDADGKLADVMLDELELSVSGESTGSVTTPEDVRSKRTKGEDYPLAAASSLGKGWAEQADWFADYLTGRTPDEVKKLKTDENGKSQDADLVSGCTIAVDRYRDAVVRACEQAKALGAAQGDRATLSLIAADLPQDLAATDDQDAHVQADITLAALTVDSNGRVTSAIGDMTQPQLTVSADGTVSGPEEPVYTKNEQGD
;
A
#
# COMPACT_ATOMS: atom_id res chain seq x y z
N VAL A 1 -0.63 5.09 5.78
CA VAL A 1 -0.38 4.83 4.35
C VAL A 1 1.04 5.22 3.98
N VAL A 2 1.66 4.47 3.10
CA VAL A 2 2.94 4.81 2.46
C VAL A 2 2.74 4.72 0.95
N THR A 3 2.89 5.85 0.26
CA THR A 3 2.76 5.92 -1.20
C THR A 3 4.08 6.36 -1.81
N GLU A 4 4.53 5.63 -2.82
CA GLU A 4 5.70 5.92 -3.62
C GLU A 4 5.29 5.96 -5.10
N ALA A 5 5.80 6.94 -5.84
CA ALA A 5 5.69 7.03 -7.28
C ALA A 5 7.09 7.30 -7.83
N ALA A 6 7.62 6.38 -8.61
CA ALA A 6 8.96 6.47 -9.15
C ALA A 6 9.00 6.03 -10.61
N GLY A 7 9.86 6.65 -11.40
CA GLY A 7 10.11 6.30 -12.79
C GLY A 7 11.61 6.21 -13.08
N SER A 8 11.95 5.39 -14.05
CA SER A 8 13.29 5.24 -14.60
C SER A 8 13.19 4.84 -16.06
N ASP A 9 13.95 5.51 -16.94
CA ASP A 9 13.82 5.32 -18.38
C ASP A 9 12.36 5.42 -18.83
N ARG A 10 11.81 4.36 -19.43
CA ARG A 10 10.45 4.28 -19.97
C ARG A 10 9.49 3.50 -19.08
N ALA A 11 9.83 3.24 -17.84
CA ALA A 11 8.98 2.51 -16.90
C ALA A 11 8.76 3.33 -15.64
N GLY A 12 7.54 3.33 -15.13
CA GLY A 12 7.19 3.95 -13.87
C GLY A 12 6.27 3.06 -13.06
N LYS A 13 6.28 3.26 -11.77
CA LYS A 13 5.46 2.51 -10.82
C LYS A 13 4.91 3.43 -9.74
N ILE A 14 3.63 3.27 -9.47
CA ILE A 14 2.96 3.81 -8.28
C ILE A 14 2.69 2.64 -7.35
N THR A 15 3.16 2.73 -6.11
CA THR A 15 2.92 1.71 -5.08
C THR A 15 2.34 2.39 -3.85
N THR A 16 1.19 1.91 -3.39
CA THR A 16 0.53 2.39 -2.16
C THR A 16 0.32 1.22 -1.22
N ALA A 17 1.10 1.17 -0.15
CA ALA A 17 0.92 0.24 0.96
C ALA A 17 0.06 0.89 2.05
N ALA A 18 -0.96 0.20 2.50
CA ALA A 18 -1.90 0.68 3.51
C ALA A 18 -2.01 -0.31 4.67
N ALA A 19 -2.22 0.24 5.87
CA ALA A 19 -2.49 -0.51 7.08
C ALA A 19 -3.68 0.08 7.83
N ALA A 20 -4.56 -0.79 8.33
CA ALA A 20 -5.54 -0.46 9.35
C ALA A 20 -5.12 -1.19 10.64
N VAL A 21 -5.17 -0.50 11.78
CA VAL A 21 -4.71 -1.04 13.06
C VAL A 21 -5.76 -0.83 14.16
N VAL A 22 -5.83 -1.78 15.09
CA VAL A 22 -6.51 -1.62 16.37
C VAL A 22 -5.45 -1.68 17.44
N LEU A 23 -5.42 -0.67 18.31
CA LEU A 23 -4.54 -0.65 19.49
C LEU A 23 -5.34 -1.02 20.74
N ASP A 24 -4.73 -1.83 21.61
CA ASP A 24 -5.29 -2.12 22.93
C ASP A 24 -5.04 -0.96 23.93
N ALA A 25 -5.50 -1.14 25.17
CA ALA A 25 -5.34 -0.13 26.22
C ALA A 25 -3.88 0.12 26.63
N ASP A 26 -2.98 -0.81 26.34
CA ASP A 26 -1.54 -0.69 26.61
C ASP A 26 -0.78 -0.10 25.38
N GLY A 27 -1.49 0.26 24.32
CA GLY A 27 -0.93 0.80 23.07
C GLY A 27 -0.24 -0.25 22.20
N LYS A 28 -0.55 -1.54 22.39
CA LYS A 28 -0.05 -2.62 21.54
C LYS A 28 -1.03 -2.91 20.42
N LEU A 29 -0.52 -3.44 19.32
CA LEU A 29 -1.32 -3.91 18.20
C LEU A 29 -2.22 -5.08 18.61
N ALA A 30 -3.52 -4.87 18.63
CA ALA A 30 -4.53 -5.89 18.90
C ALA A 30 -5.00 -6.57 17.60
N ASP A 31 -5.04 -5.82 16.50
CA ASP A 31 -5.34 -6.35 15.17
C ASP A 31 -4.70 -5.47 14.09
N VAL A 32 -4.33 -6.08 12.95
CA VAL A 32 -3.69 -5.40 11.82
C VAL A 32 -4.26 -5.96 10.52
N MET A 33 -4.65 -5.07 9.61
CA MET A 33 -5.01 -5.42 8.23
C MET A 33 -4.12 -4.66 7.27
N LEU A 34 -3.58 -5.37 6.29
CA LEU A 34 -2.67 -4.83 5.27
C LEU A 34 -3.24 -5.00 3.87
N ASP A 35 -3.00 -4.03 3.01
CA ASP A 35 -3.22 -4.15 1.57
C ASP A 35 -2.20 -3.32 0.80
N GLU A 36 -2.01 -3.62 -0.48
CA GLU A 36 -1.15 -2.87 -1.38
C GLU A 36 -1.75 -2.78 -2.77
N LEU A 37 -1.66 -1.59 -3.34
CA LEU A 37 -1.99 -1.31 -4.72
C LEU A 37 -0.70 -1.00 -5.48
N GLU A 38 -0.53 -1.60 -6.65
CA GLU A 38 0.63 -1.43 -7.51
C GLU A 38 0.17 -1.20 -8.94
N LEU A 39 0.56 -0.06 -9.52
CA LEU A 39 0.23 0.36 -10.87
C LEU A 39 1.52 0.60 -11.65
N SER A 40 1.69 -0.09 -12.77
CA SER A 40 2.83 0.08 -13.65
C SER A 40 2.45 0.92 -14.86
N VAL A 41 3.28 1.92 -15.18
CA VAL A 41 3.11 2.83 -16.31
C VAL A 41 4.32 2.68 -17.22
N SER A 42 4.13 2.72 -18.52
CA SER A 42 5.25 2.77 -19.45
C SER A 42 5.06 3.84 -20.50
N GLY A 43 6.17 4.46 -20.93
CA GLY A 43 6.24 5.42 -22.01
C GLY A 43 6.91 4.82 -23.24
N GLU A 44 6.43 5.18 -24.43
CA GLU A 44 7.02 4.81 -25.71
C GLU A 44 7.85 5.98 -26.27
N SER A 45 8.83 5.67 -27.12
CA SER A 45 9.66 6.72 -27.78
C SER A 45 8.88 7.68 -28.68
N THR A 46 7.62 7.43 -28.90
CA THR A 46 6.66 8.28 -29.62
C THR A 46 5.85 9.18 -28.71
N GLY A 47 6.13 9.15 -27.40
CA GLY A 47 5.36 9.86 -26.39
C GLY A 47 4.09 9.13 -25.92
N SER A 48 3.69 8.03 -26.57
CA SER A 48 2.52 7.24 -26.13
C SER A 48 2.72 6.65 -24.76
N VAL A 49 1.66 6.62 -23.94
CA VAL A 49 1.69 6.13 -22.55
C VAL A 49 0.77 4.92 -22.44
N THR A 50 1.28 3.86 -21.80
CA THR A 50 0.49 2.68 -21.46
C THR A 50 0.25 2.66 -19.94
N THR A 51 -1.01 2.55 -19.55
CA THR A 51 -1.48 2.40 -18.15
C THR A 51 -2.15 1.05 -17.95
N PRO A 52 -2.15 0.48 -16.74
CA PRO A 52 -2.80 -0.80 -16.49
C PRO A 52 -4.33 -0.68 -16.52
N GLU A 53 -5.01 -1.67 -17.09
CA GLU A 53 -6.46 -1.80 -17.01
C GLU A 53 -6.91 -2.36 -15.64
N ASP A 54 -6.11 -3.26 -15.03
CA ASP A 54 -6.40 -3.85 -13.74
C ASP A 54 -5.77 -3.03 -12.60
N VAL A 55 -6.57 -2.16 -12.02
CA VAL A 55 -6.21 -1.26 -10.91
C VAL A 55 -6.60 -1.81 -9.53
N ARG A 56 -6.97 -3.11 -9.43
CA ARG A 56 -7.30 -3.74 -8.14
C ARG A 56 -6.08 -3.83 -7.23
N SER A 57 -6.31 -3.76 -5.92
CA SER A 57 -5.27 -4.03 -4.91
C SER A 57 -4.81 -5.50 -4.93
N LYS A 58 -3.66 -5.80 -4.35
CA LYS A 58 -3.14 -7.17 -4.27
C LYS A 58 -4.07 -8.11 -3.54
N ARG A 59 -4.71 -7.65 -2.46
CA ARG A 59 -5.70 -8.44 -1.72
C ARG A 59 -6.95 -8.71 -2.58
N THR A 60 -7.44 -7.72 -3.30
CA THR A 60 -8.59 -7.86 -4.19
C THR A 60 -8.30 -8.75 -5.40
N LYS A 61 -7.07 -8.74 -5.92
CA LYS A 61 -6.62 -9.67 -6.98
C LYS A 61 -6.59 -11.11 -6.50
N GLY A 62 -6.31 -11.34 -5.20
CA GLY A 62 -6.24 -12.70 -4.66
C GLY A 62 -5.29 -13.60 -5.45
N GLU A 63 -5.81 -14.69 -6.01
CA GLU A 63 -5.04 -15.65 -6.82
C GLU A 63 -4.62 -15.10 -8.19
N ASP A 64 -5.29 -14.06 -8.70
CA ASP A 64 -4.88 -13.37 -9.94
C ASP A 64 -3.54 -12.62 -9.77
N TYR A 65 -3.11 -12.34 -8.53
CA TYR A 65 -1.78 -11.83 -8.25
C TYR A 65 -0.77 -12.99 -8.15
N PRO A 66 0.16 -13.15 -9.12
CA PRO A 66 0.86 -14.42 -9.36
C PRO A 66 2.02 -14.69 -8.38
N LEU A 67 1.89 -14.31 -7.11
CA LEU A 67 2.98 -14.47 -6.14
C LEU A 67 3.17 -15.94 -5.74
N ALA A 68 2.10 -16.72 -5.56
CA ALA A 68 2.20 -18.09 -5.07
C ALA A 68 3.12 -18.95 -5.92
N ALA A 69 3.06 -18.80 -7.24
CA ALA A 69 3.93 -19.52 -8.19
C ALA A 69 5.40 -19.08 -8.14
N ALA A 70 5.67 -17.84 -7.75
CA ALA A 70 7.03 -17.28 -7.65
C ALA A 70 7.63 -17.37 -6.23
N SER A 71 6.78 -17.61 -5.22
CA SER A 71 7.20 -17.67 -3.81
C SER A 71 7.80 -19.03 -3.47
N SER A 72 8.94 -19.04 -2.78
CA SER A 72 9.53 -20.26 -2.23
C SER A 72 8.64 -20.97 -1.19
N LEU A 73 7.65 -20.26 -0.63
CA LEU A 73 6.68 -20.79 0.31
C LEU A 73 5.44 -21.37 -0.41
N GLY A 74 5.26 -21.14 -1.71
CA GLY A 74 4.04 -21.50 -2.44
C GLY A 74 2.79 -20.75 -1.95
N LYS A 75 2.96 -19.66 -1.17
CA LYS A 75 1.87 -18.87 -0.58
C LYS A 75 1.60 -17.62 -1.40
N GLY A 76 0.32 -17.25 -1.53
CA GLY A 76 -0.12 -16.01 -2.15
C GLY A 76 0.24 -14.76 -1.33
N TRP A 77 0.02 -13.59 -1.92
CA TRP A 77 0.34 -12.34 -1.25
C TRP A 77 -0.47 -12.14 0.04
N ALA A 78 -1.77 -12.38 -0.01
CA ALA A 78 -2.66 -12.19 1.14
C ALA A 78 -2.24 -13.08 2.33
N GLU A 79 -1.93 -14.35 2.09
CA GLU A 79 -1.46 -15.26 3.14
C GLU A 79 -0.16 -14.80 3.79
N GLN A 80 0.77 -14.25 3.01
CA GLN A 80 2.04 -13.74 3.54
C GLN A 80 1.86 -12.40 4.26
N ALA A 81 0.97 -11.53 3.78
CA ALA A 81 0.61 -10.29 4.46
C ALA A 81 -0.11 -10.55 5.79
N ASP A 82 -1.01 -11.54 5.82
CA ASP A 82 -1.71 -11.96 7.06
C ASP A 82 -0.70 -12.56 8.06
N TRP A 83 0.25 -13.37 7.60
CA TRP A 83 1.34 -13.85 8.46
C TRP A 83 2.15 -12.72 9.09
N PHE A 84 2.46 -11.68 8.31
CA PHE A 84 3.15 -10.51 8.82
C PHE A 84 2.27 -9.73 9.82
N ALA A 85 0.99 -9.55 9.55
CA ALA A 85 0.03 -8.91 10.45
C ALA A 85 -0.07 -9.66 11.80
N ASP A 86 -0.18 -10.98 11.76
CA ASP A 86 -0.21 -11.84 12.95
C ASP A 86 1.10 -11.73 13.76
N TYR A 87 2.25 -11.71 13.06
CA TYR A 87 3.57 -11.52 13.69
C TYR A 87 3.67 -10.17 14.42
N LEU A 88 2.97 -9.13 13.95
CA LEU A 88 2.96 -7.81 14.58
C LEU A 88 2.03 -7.72 15.80
N THR A 89 1.03 -8.60 15.91
CA THR A 89 0.06 -8.59 17.01
C THR A 89 0.75 -8.75 18.38
N GLY A 90 0.35 -7.92 19.35
CA GLY A 90 0.93 -7.83 20.68
C GLY A 90 2.20 -7.00 20.81
N ARG A 91 2.74 -6.47 19.69
CA ARG A 91 3.90 -5.56 19.67
C ARG A 91 3.46 -4.11 19.84
N THR A 92 4.36 -3.31 20.40
CA THR A 92 4.22 -1.85 20.41
C THR A 92 4.67 -1.26 19.07
N PRO A 93 4.22 -0.03 18.70
CA PRO A 93 4.70 0.67 17.50
C PRO A 93 6.22 0.83 17.46
N ASP A 94 6.86 1.05 18.61
CA ASP A 94 8.32 1.15 18.73
C ASP A 94 9.06 -0.16 18.43
N GLU A 95 8.46 -1.30 18.77
CA GLU A 95 9.01 -2.63 18.44
C GLU A 95 8.85 -2.90 16.93
N VAL A 96 7.71 -2.52 16.34
CA VAL A 96 7.49 -2.61 14.90
C VAL A 96 8.51 -1.76 14.14
N LYS A 97 8.73 -0.52 14.54
CA LYS A 97 9.70 0.40 13.93
C LYS A 97 11.13 -0.15 13.92
N LYS A 98 11.49 -0.99 14.90
CA LYS A 98 12.83 -1.59 15.03
C LYS A 98 13.02 -2.87 14.23
N LEU A 99 12.00 -3.39 13.54
CA LEU A 99 12.14 -4.57 12.70
C LEU A 99 13.14 -4.30 11.57
N LYS A 100 14.14 -5.18 11.48
CA LYS A 100 15.21 -5.06 10.49
C LYS A 100 14.82 -5.71 9.19
N THR A 101 15.11 -5.02 8.10
CA THR A 101 15.00 -5.53 6.73
C THR A 101 16.35 -5.51 6.04
N ASP A 102 16.52 -6.30 5.00
CA ASP A 102 17.63 -6.22 4.08
C ASP A 102 17.46 -5.06 3.07
N GLU A 103 18.39 -4.94 2.14
CA GLU A 103 18.35 -3.93 1.07
C GLU A 103 17.14 -4.06 0.10
N ASN A 104 16.48 -5.22 0.10
CA ASN A 104 15.29 -5.51 -0.69
C ASN A 104 13.99 -5.37 0.13
N GLY A 105 14.06 -4.83 1.36
CA GLY A 105 12.91 -4.67 2.24
C GLY A 105 12.42 -5.96 2.91
N LYS A 106 13.12 -7.10 2.73
CA LYS A 106 12.73 -8.38 3.32
C LYS A 106 13.19 -8.50 4.77
N SER A 107 12.37 -9.13 5.60
CA SER A 107 12.72 -9.34 7.00
C SER A 107 13.98 -10.18 7.18
N GLN A 108 14.78 -9.85 8.22
CA GLN A 108 15.92 -10.64 8.69
C GLN A 108 15.57 -11.49 9.91
N ASP A 109 14.32 -11.46 10.38
CA ASP A 109 13.83 -12.26 11.51
C ASP A 109 13.42 -13.65 11.02
N ALA A 110 14.00 -14.69 11.60
CA ALA A 110 13.79 -16.08 11.16
C ALA A 110 12.35 -16.57 11.36
N ASP A 111 11.68 -16.11 12.42
CA ASP A 111 10.29 -16.48 12.71
C ASP A 111 9.37 -15.87 11.65
N LEU A 112 9.61 -14.60 11.28
CA LEU A 112 8.83 -13.93 10.24
C LEU A 112 9.08 -14.56 8.87
N VAL A 113 10.32 -14.80 8.49
CA VAL A 113 10.70 -15.39 7.18
C VAL A 113 10.11 -16.79 6.97
N SER A 114 9.82 -17.53 8.06
CA SER A 114 9.18 -18.85 7.96
C SER A 114 7.81 -18.85 7.29
N GLY A 115 7.10 -17.71 7.29
CA GLY A 115 5.77 -17.59 6.70
C GLY A 115 5.60 -16.38 5.78
N CYS A 116 6.60 -15.47 5.69
CA CYS A 116 6.54 -14.25 4.89
C CYS A 116 7.91 -13.95 4.26
N THR A 117 7.97 -13.97 2.94
CA THR A 117 9.18 -13.68 2.14
C THR A 117 9.04 -12.46 1.24
N ILE A 118 7.89 -11.76 1.31
CA ILE A 118 7.69 -10.47 0.62
C ILE A 118 8.51 -9.38 1.30
N ALA A 119 8.76 -8.27 0.59
CA ALA A 119 9.29 -7.06 1.20
C ALA A 119 8.27 -6.51 2.20
N VAL A 120 8.70 -6.22 3.43
CA VAL A 120 7.81 -5.81 4.55
C VAL A 120 8.09 -4.40 5.05
N ASP A 121 9.11 -3.74 4.53
CA ASP A 121 9.54 -2.39 4.94
C ASP A 121 8.41 -1.36 4.79
N ARG A 122 7.77 -1.28 3.62
CA ARG A 122 6.63 -0.37 3.40
C ARG A 122 5.43 -0.69 4.29
N TYR A 123 5.13 -1.97 4.51
CA TYR A 123 4.04 -2.38 5.42
C TYR A 123 4.37 -2.04 6.86
N ARG A 124 5.63 -2.28 7.32
CA ARG A 124 6.11 -1.83 8.63
C ARG A 124 5.88 -0.33 8.80
N ASP A 125 6.29 0.48 7.82
CA ASP A 125 6.19 1.93 7.88
C ASP A 125 4.72 2.39 7.81
N ALA A 126 3.86 1.71 7.03
CA ALA A 126 2.42 1.97 7.01
C ALA A 126 1.75 1.66 8.35
N VAL A 127 2.14 0.55 9.02
CA VAL A 127 1.64 0.19 10.37
C VAL A 127 2.08 1.24 11.39
N VAL A 128 3.35 1.65 11.38
CA VAL A 128 3.85 2.70 12.30
C VAL A 128 3.07 4.00 12.12
N ARG A 129 2.87 4.47 10.88
CA ARG A 129 2.07 5.67 10.59
C ARG A 129 0.61 5.51 11.04
N ALA A 130 0.00 4.34 10.82
CA ALA A 130 -1.36 4.08 11.28
C ALA A 130 -1.47 4.15 12.82
N CYS A 131 -0.48 3.64 13.55
CA CYS A 131 -0.41 3.76 15.01
C CYS A 131 -0.26 5.22 15.47
N GLU A 132 0.60 6.01 14.81
CA GLU A 132 0.82 7.42 15.13
C GLU A 132 -0.44 8.28 14.90
N GLN A 133 -1.28 7.88 13.94
CA GLN A 133 -2.54 8.57 13.58
C GLN A 133 -3.76 7.99 14.31
N ALA A 134 -3.60 6.91 15.07
CA ALA A 134 -4.72 6.23 15.74
C ALA A 134 -5.45 7.16 16.73
N LYS A 135 -6.77 7.12 16.69
CA LYS A 135 -7.67 7.91 17.55
C LYS A 135 -8.73 7.01 18.15
N ALA A 136 -9.24 7.39 19.34
CA ALA A 136 -10.36 6.70 19.99
C ALA A 136 -11.67 7.06 19.25
N LEU A 137 -12.03 6.26 18.23
CA LEU A 137 -13.19 6.46 17.37
C LEU A 137 -14.36 5.52 17.69
N GLY A 138 -14.23 4.66 18.69
CA GLY A 138 -15.28 3.73 19.12
C GLY A 138 -14.93 2.24 19.01
N ALA A 139 -13.75 1.90 18.46
CA ALA A 139 -13.26 0.51 18.48
C ALA A 139 -13.11 0.01 19.92
N ALA A 140 -13.48 -1.24 20.17
CA ALA A 140 -13.41 -1.92 21.45
C ALA A 140 -12.50 -3.16 21.38
N GLN A 141 -12.12 -3.68 22.55
CA GLN A 141 -11.33 -4.91 22.61
C GLN A 141 -12.06 -6.07 21.92
N GLY A 142 -11.38 -6.73 21.00
CA GLY A 142 -11.91 -7.85 20.21
C GLY A 142 -12.51 -7.44 18.86
N ASP A 143 -12.62 -6.14 18.57
CA ASP A 143 -12.98 -5.67 17.23
C ASP A 143 -11.86 -5.99 16.22
N ARG A 144 -12.27 -6.25 14.97
CA ARG A 144 -11.36 -6.58 13.87
C ARG A 144 -11.22 -5.40 12.92
N ALA A 145 -10.00 -5.12 12.52
CA ALA A 145 -9.72 -4.16 11.45
C ALA A 145 -10.10 -4.73 10.09
N THR A 146 -10.67 -3.90 9.24
CA THR A 146 -10.84 -4.15 7.81
C THR A 146 -10.29 -2.98 7.02
N LEU A 147 -9.81 -3.24 5.82
CA LEU A 147 -9.19 -2.24 4.96
C LEU A 147 -9.65 -2.45 3.52
N SER A 148 -10.04 -1.36 2.86
CA SER A 148 -10.31 -1.34 1.42
C SER A 148 -9.41 -0.30 0.77
N LEU A 149 -8.78 -0.67 -0.33
CA LEU A 149 -7.88 0.17 -1.13
C LEU A 149 -8.36 0.11 -2.57
N ILE A 150 -8.87 1.24 -3.08
CA ILE A 150 -9.53 1.33 -4.39
C ILE A 150 -8.88 2.45 -5.19
N ALA A 151 -8.38 2.14 -6.39
CA ALA A 151 -7.99 3.15 -7.36
C ALA A 151 -9.13 3.40 -8.34
N ALA A 152 -9.29 4.66 -8.78
CA ALA A 152 -10.06 4.96 -9.97
C ALA A 152 -9.35 4.43 -11.22
N ASP A 153 -10.12 4.16 -12.27
CA ASP A 153 -9.57 3.76 -13.56
C ASP A 153 -8.58 4.84 -14.05
N LEU A 154 -7.45 4.39 -14.55
CA LEU A 154 -6.45 5.28 -15.11
C LEU A 154 -6.84 5.70 -16.53
N PRO A 155 -6.50 6.95 -16.95
CA PRO A 155 -6.73 7.37 -18.30
C PRO A 155 -5.95 6.48 -19.28
N GLN A 156 -6.64 6.07 -20.33
CA GLN A 156 -6.07 5.38 -21.49
C GLN A 156 -5.80 6.42 -22.59
N ASP A 157 -5.12 6.06 -23.64
CA ASP A 157 -4.88 6.94 -24.81
C ASP A 157 -4.15 8.26 -24.48
N LEU A 158 -3.28 8.24 -23.46
CA LEU A 158 -2.42 9.38 -23.13
C LEU A 158 -1.21 9.42 -24.05
N ALA A 159 -0.80 10.64 -24.41
CA ALA A 159 0.45 10.88 -25.14
C ALA A 159 1.10 12.19 -24.70
N ALA A 160 2.41 12.16 -24.53
CA ALA A 160 3.24 13.35 -24.44
C ALA A 160 3.60 13.86 -25.85
N THR A 161 3.88 15.15 -25.98
CA THR A 161 4.35 15.82 -27.19
C THR A 161 5.60 16.63 -26.88
N ASP A 162 6.29 17.15 -27.91
CA ASP A 162 7.47 18.02 -27.70
C ASP A 162 7.17 19.28 -26.88
N ASP A 163 5.90 19.70 -26.85
CA ASP A 163 5.47 20.92 -26.15
C ASP A 163 4.79 20.62 -24.78
N GLN A 164 4.42 19.36 -24.51
CA GLN A 164 3.65 19.02 -23.31
C GLN A 164 3.88 17.56 -22.86
N ASP A 165 4.28 17.40 -21.63
CA ASP A 165 4.35 16.09 -20.96
C ASP A 165 2.96 15.52 -20.71
N ALA A 166 2.86 14.19 -20.69
CA ALA A 166 1.67 13.48 -20.22
C ALA A 166 1.76 13.23 -18.71
N HIS A 167 0.62 13.33 -18.03
CA HIS A 167 0.54 13.10 -16.59
C HIS A 167 -0.41 11.93 -16.28
N VAL A 168 0.11 10.95 -15.54
CA VAL A 168 -0.66 9.80 -15.04
C VAL A 168 -0.86 9.98 -13.55
N GLN A 169 -2.04 10.44 -13.14
CA GLN A 169 -2.44 10.54 -11.74
C GLN A 169 -3.29 9.34 -11.35
N ALA A 170 -3.01 8.73 -10.22
CA ALA A 170 -3.83 7.67 -9.63
C ALA A 170 -4.59 8.23 -8.41
N ASP A 171 -5.92 8.25 -8.49
CA ASP A 171 -6.78 8.61 -7.38
C ASP A 171 -7.07 7.35 -6.56
N ILE A 172 -6.40 7.22 -5.40
CA ILE A 172 -6.45 6.03 -4.56
C ILE A 172 -7.17 6.36 -3.26
N THR A 173 -8.36 5.80 -3.10
CA THR A 173 -9.19 5.94 -1.89
C THR A 173 -8.96 4.78 -0.94
N LEU A 174 -8.88 5.11 0.35
CA LEU A 174 -8.73 4.16 1.45
C LEU A 174 -9.94 4.25 2.38
N ALA A 175 -10.41 3.10 2.84
CA ALA A 175 -11.39 3.00 3.91
C ALA A 175 -10.92 1.96 4.92
N ALA A 176 -10.66 2.40 6.15
CA ALA A 176 -10.34 1.54 7.28
C ALA A 176 -11.53 1.52 8.23
N LEU A 177 -12.03 0.33 8.55
CA LEU A 177 -13.16 0.14 9.46
C LEU A 177 -12.74 -0.82 10.58
N THR A 178 -13.38 -0.68 11.75
CA THR A 178 -13.41 -1.75 12.75
C THR A 178 -14.81 -2.32 12.86
N VAL A 179 -14.89 -3.63 13.06
CA VAL A 179 -16.16 -4.36 13.20
C VAL A 179 -16.14 -5.22 14.46
N ASP A 180 -17.26 -5.23 15.17
CA ASP A 180 -17.46 -6.09 16.34
C ASP A 180 -17.74 -7.55 15.93
N SER A 181 -17.88 -8.45 16.92
CA SER A 181 -18.18 -9.85 16.71
C SER A 181 -19.56 -10.12 16.07
N ASN A 182 -20.44 -9.10 15.99
CA ASN A 182 -21.74 -9.16 15.34
C ASN A 182 -21.72 -8.59 13.92
N GLY A 183 -20.53 -8.16 13.43
CA GLY A 183 -20.37 -7.53 12.12
C GLY A 183 -20.83 -6.06 12.07
N ARG A 184 -20.96 -5.38 13.23
CA ARG A 184 -21.34 -3.96 13.27
C ARG A 184 -20.07 -3.10 13.19
N VAL A 185 -20.12 -2.06 12.37
CA VAL A 185 -19.03 -1.08 12.30
C VAL A 185 -18.98 -0.29 13.59
N THR A 186 -17.82 -0.28 14.24
CA THR A 186 -17.55 0.42 15.50
C THR A 186 -16.71 1.67 15.29
N SER A 187 -15.87 1.72 14.25
CA SER A 187 -15.20 2.93 13.81
C SER A 187 -14.98 2.94 12.30
N ALA A 188 -14.75 4.12 11.73
CA ALA A 188 -14.46 4.29 10.31
C ALA A 188 -13.50 5.47 10.09
N ILE A 189 -12.54 5.29 9.19
CA ILE A 189 -11.63 6.33 8.69
C ILE A 189 -11.61 6.23 7.17
N GLY A 190 -11.82 7.36 6.50
CA GLY A 190 -11.59 7.50 5.06
C GLY A 190 -10.38 8.39 4.80
N ASP A 191 -9.63 8.10 3.76
CA ASP A 191 -8.50 8.91 3.30
C ASP A 191 -8.29 8.73 1.80
N MET A 192 -7.45 9.57 1.19
CA MET A 192 -7.11 9.51 -0.24
C MET A 192 -5.66 9.90 -0.47
N THR A 193 -5.03 9.30 -1.45
CA THR A 193 -3.72 9.73 -1.98
C THR A 193 -3.78 9.85 -3.49
N GLN A 194 -3.05 10.82 -4.06
CA GLN A 194 -3.08 11.16 -5.47
C GLN A 194 -1.68 11.25 -6.07
N PRO A 195 -0.91 10.13 -6.07
CA PRO A 195 0.39 10.09 -6.72
C PRO A 195 0.28 10.34 -8.22
N GLN A 196 1.30 11.02 -8.78
CA GLN A 196 1.37 11.32 -10.20
C GLN A 196 2.73 10.91 -10.77
N LEU A 197 2.72 10.36 -11.98
CA LEU A 197 3.89 10.18 -12.83
C LEU A 197 3.83 11.13 -14.00
N THR A 198 4.99 11.59 -14.46
CA THR A 198 5.13 12.43 -15.65
C THR A 198 5.85 11.61 -16.74
N VAL A 199 5.35 11.68 -17.96
CA VAL A 199 5.94 11.02 -19.12
C VAL A 199 6.26 12.08 -20.18
N SER A 200 7.53 12.19 -20.58
CA SER A 200 8.00 13.13 -21.58
C SER A 200 7.85 12.58 -23.03
N ALA A 201 8.04 13.44 -24.01
CA ALA A 201 7.87 13.11 -25.44
C ALA A 201 8.73 11.94 -25.93
N ASP A 202 9.91 11.71 -25.32
CA ASP A 202 10.78 10.57 -25.61
C ASP A 202 10.38 9.28 -24.86
N GLY A 203 9.30 9.35 -24.06
CA GLY A 203 8.77 8.26 -23.26
C GLY A 203 9.42 8.10 -21.90
N THR A 204 10.34 8.99 -21.50
CA THR A 204 10.95 8.93 -20.16
C THR A 204 9.89 9.15 -19.08
N VAL A 205 9.83 8.25 -18.09
CA VAL A 205 8.89 8.33 -16.95
C VAL A 205 9.61 8.84 -15.72
N SER A 206 9.04 9.83 -15.04
CA SER A 206 9.55 10.37 -13.78
C SER A 206 8.47 10.43 -12.71
N GLY A 207 8.88 10.28 -11.46
CA GLY A 207 8.01 10.46 -10.29
C GLY A 207 8.09 11.90 -9.74
N PRO A 208 7.31 12.23 -8.71
CA PRO A 208 7.37 13.50 -8.01
C PRO A 208 8.70 13.63 -7.24
N GLU A 209 9.22 14.85 -7.13
CA GLU A 209 10.40 15.14 -6.32
C GLU A 209 10.11 15.09 -4.81
N GLU A 210 8.88 15.41 -4.42
CA GLU A 210 8.44 15.46 -3.03
C GLU A 210 7.68 14.18 -2.63
N PRO A 211 7.70 13.80 -1.34
CA PRO A 211 6.92 12.68 -0.85
C PRO A 211 5.42 12.85 -1.09
N VAL A 212 4.76 11.76 -1.42
CA VAL A 212 3.29 11.74 -1.61
C VAL A 212 2.61 11.54 -0.26
N TYR A 213 1.81 12.50 0.14
CA TYR A 213 1.02 12.48 1.38
C TYR A 213 -0.46 12.20 1.08
N THR A 214 -1.17 11.67 2.06
CA THR A 214 -2.63 11.53 1.97
C THR A 214 -3.33 12.88 2.22
N LYS A 215 -4.61 12.97 1.87
CA LYS A 215 -5.41 14.19 2.12
C LYS A 215 -5.50 14.52 3.61
N ASN A 216 -5.71 13.51 4.47
CA ASN A 216 -5.71 13.72 5.91
C ASN A 216 -4.37 14.24 6.45
N GLU A 217 -3.24 13.80 5.88
CA GLU A 217 -1.90 14.30 6.25
C GLU A 217 -1.67 15.74 5.78
N GLN A 218 -2.30 16.14 4.68
CA GLN A 218 -2.27 17.51 4.15
C GLN A 218 -3.23 18.46 4.89
N GLY A 219 -4.18 17.92 5.66
CA GLY A 219 -5.18 18.69 6.41
C GLY A 219 -6.42 19.06 5.60
N ASP A 220 -6.72 18.32 4.54
CA ASP A 220 -7.88 18.48 3.66
C ASP A 220 -9.08 17.62 4.11
#